data_60cad673c2d41ebaed32345e57c47990
#
_entry.id   60cad673c2d41ebaed32345e57c47990
#
_cell.length_a   1.000
_cell.length_b   1.000
_cell.length_c   1.000
_cell.angle_alpha   90.00
_cell.angle_beta   90.00
_cell.angle_gamma   90.00
#
_symmetry.space_group_name_H-M   'P 1'
#
loop_
_entity.id
_entity.type
_entity.pdbx_description
1 polymer ?
#
loop_
_entity_poly.entity_id
_entity_poly.type
_entity_poly.pdbx_seq_one_letter_code
_entity_poly.pdbx_strand_id
1 'polypeptide(L)'
;AVAGLTNEWLAKIATRVLQAFPSAFPHAEVVGNPVREDLFKMPYPEVRFAERAEKLRVLVVGGSQGARVLNHTLPKVVAQLADKLDIRHQVGKGAVEEVTKLYGENSEQVKITEFIDDMAEAYAWADVIICRSGALTVCEIAAVGAAAIFVPFQHKDRQQYLNAKYLADVGAAKIVEQADLTPEILVNYLKNFTRENLLQMAEKAKAMSTPLSAQRVAEVIIENSN
;
A
#
# COMPACT_ATOMS: atom_id res chain seq x y z
N ALA A 1 -6.65 6.47 -12.31
CA ALA A 1 -7.65 5.39 -12.13
C ALA A 1 -8.37 5.11 -13.44
N VAL A 2 -9.05 3.96 -13.54
CA VAL A 2 -9.90 3.58 -14.67
C VAL A 2 -11.32 3.39 -14.16
N ALA A 3 -12.27 3.95 -14.88
CA ALA A 3 -13.69 3.69 -14.62
C ALA A 3 -14.04 2.26 -15.07
N GLY A 4 -14.69 1.49 -14.19
CA GLY A 4 -15.32 0.25 -14.59
C GLY A 4 -16.58 0.51 -15.43
N LEU A 5 -16.93 -0.42 -16.34
CA LEU A 5 -18.06 -0.27 -17.28
C LEU A 5 -19.37 0.15 -16.57
N THR A 6 -19.68 -0.45 -15.44
CA THR A 6 -20.87 -0.08 -14.64
C THR A 6 -20.82 1.38 -14.19
N ASN A 7 -19.67 1.85 -13.71
CA ASN A 7 -19.49 3.23 -13.27
C ASN A 7 -19.56 4.22 -14.44
N GLU A 8 -19.10 3.84 -15.64
CA GLU A 8 -19.24 4.65 -16.86
C GLU A 8 -20.71 4.86 -17.24
N TRP A 9 -21.54 3.81 -17.11
CA TRP A 9 -22.96 3.91 -17.34
C TRP A 9 -23.66 4.75 -16.28
N LEU A 10 -23.37 4.51 -15.00
CA LEU A 10 -23.96 5.26 -13.88
C LEU A 10 -23.58 6.75 -13.94
N ALA A 11 -22.36 7.08 -14.35
CA ALA A 11 -21.93 8.47 -14.46
C ALA A 11 -22.74 9.29 -15.49
N LYS A 12 -23.40 8.64 -16.46
CA LYS A 12 -24.25 9.33 -17.45
C LYS A 12 -25.60 9.78 -16.89
N ILE A 13 -26.05 9.18 -15.81
CA ILE A 13 -27.38 9.44 -15.22
C ILE A 13 -27.27 9.99 -13.78
N ALA A 14 -26.08 9.97 -13.19
CA ALA A 14 -25.85 10.48 -11.84
C ALA A 14 -25.89 12.01 -11.82
N THR A 15 -26.51 12.59 -10.78
CA THR A 15 -26.51 14.03 -10.52
C THR A 15 -25.11 14.56 -10.24
N ARG A 16 -24.30 13.78 -9.49
CA ARG A 16 -22.92 14.10 -9.14
C ARG A 16 -22.04 12.86 -9.28
N VAL A 17 -20.83 13.06 -9.76
CA VAL A 17 -19.82 11.99 -9.88
C VAL A 17 -18.62 12.36 -9.03
N LEU A 18 -18.26 11.49 -8.09
CA LEU A 18 -17.10 11.64 -7.22
C LEU A 18 -16.06 10.56 -7.56
N GLN A 19 -14.79 10.90 -7.46
CA GLN A 19 -13.71 9.96 -7.73
C GLN A 19 -12.61 10.08 -6.67
N ALA A 20 -11.96 8.94 -6.39
CA ALA A 20 -10.86 8.89 -5.44
C ALA A 20 -9.55 9.43 -6.02
N PHE A 21 -9.28 9.09 -7.26
CA PHE A 21 -8.07 9.49 -7.99
C PHE A 21 -8.47 10.27 -9.24
N PRO A 22 -7.65 11.23 -9.68
CA PRO A 22 -7.93 11.95 -10.93
C PRO A 22 -7.95 11.02 -12.15
N SER A 23 -8.56 11.50 -13.22
CA SER A 23 -8.53 10.91 -14.58
C SER A 23 -9.43 9.69 -14.83
N ALA A 24 -10.23 9.22 -13.88
CA ALA A 24 -11.25 8.20 -14.19
C ALA A 24 -12.45 8.82 -14.92
N PHE A 25 -12.88 10.01 -14.50
CA PHE A 25 -13.97 10.78 -15.10
C PHE A 25 -13.55 12.25 -15.29
N PRO A 26 -13.60 12.81 -16.50
CA PRO A 26 -13.07 14.16 -16.77
C PRO A 26 -13.72 15.29 -15.96
N HIS A 27 -15.00 15.16 -15.62
CA HIS A 27 -15.78 16.19 -14.94
C HIS A 27 -16.14 15.83 -13.49
N ALA A 28 -15.61 14.73 -12.96
CA ALA A 28 -15.89 14.31 -11.59
C ALA A 28 -15.04 15.09 -10.58
N GLU A 29 -15.64 15.36 -9.44
CA GLU A 29 -14.92 15.94 -8.31
C GLU A 29 -13.96 14.90 -7.70
N VAL A 30 -12.69 15.27 -7.54
CA VAL A 30 -11.69 14.42 -6.86
C VAL A 30 -11.80 14.68 -5.36
N VAL A 31 -12.38 13.74 -4.64
CA VAL A 31 -12.60 13.85 -3.18
C VAL A 31 -11.67 12.96 -2.36
N GLY A 32 -10.89 12.10 -3.02
CA GLY A 32 -10.13 11.05 -2.35
C GLY A 32 -11.01 9.85 -2.00
N ASN A 33 -10.42 8.90 -1.28
CA ASN A 33 -11.11 7.69 -0.82
C ASN A 33 -11.35 7.79 0.68
N PRO A 34 -12.57 7.59 1.19
CA PRO A 34 -12.81 7.49 2.62
C PRO A 34 -12.00 6.35 3.23
N VAL A 35 -11.04 6.67 4.05
CA VAL A 35 -10.25 5.72 4.84
C VAL A 35 -10.47 5.95 6.32
N ARG A 36 -10.08 4.99 7.16
CA ARG A 36 -10.31 5.07 8.62
C ARG A 36 -9.56 6.26 9.22
N GLU A 37 -10.23 6.93 10.14
CA GLU A 37 -9.72 8.16 10.78
C GLU A 37 -8.46 7.93 11.63
N ASP A 38 -8.31 6.73 12.22
CA ASP A 38 -7.16 6.34 13.02
C ASP A 38 -5.84 6.41 12.24
N LEU A 39 -5.87 6.16 10.91
CA LEU A 39 -4.70 6.26 10.03
C LEU A 39 -4.15 7.70 9.93
N PHE A 40 -5.03 8.70 10.01
CA PHE A 40 -4.59 10.10 9.99
C PHE A 40 -4.01 10.57 11.34
N LYS A 41 -4.35 9.86 12.43
CA LYS A 41 -3.87 10.15 13.80
C LYS A 41 -2.48 9.57 14.10
N MET A 42 -1.93 8.76 13.19
CA MET A 42 -0.58 8.22 13.37
C MET A 42 0.45 9.34 13.41
N PRO A 43 1.52 9.19 14.22
CA PRO A 43 2.60 10.16 14.27
C PRO A 43 3.17 10.42 12.87
N TYR A 44 3.55 11.66 12.61
CA TYR A 44 4.14 12.05 11.32
C TYR A 44 5.40 11.25 11.00
N PRO A 45 5.76 11.09 9.70
CA PRO A 45 6.92 10.31 9.28
C PRO A 45 8.21 10.68 10.02
N GLU A 46 8.49 11.97 10.20
CA GLU A 46 9.69 12.48 10.85
C GLU A 46 9.81 11.96 12.29
N VAL A 47 8.70 11.94 13.02
CA VAL A 47 8.64 11.44 14.40
C VAL A 47 8.88 9.94 14.44
N ARG A 48 8.26 9.19 13.52
CA ARG A 48 8.40 7.73 13.46
C ARG A 48 9.80 7.27 13.07
N PHE A 49 10.48 8.04 12.22
CA PHE A 49 11.82 7.70 11.74
C PHE A 49 12.94 8.14 12.70
N ALA A 50 12.66 9.03 13.68
CA ALA A 50 13.66 9.55 14.60
C ALA A 50 14.35 8.48 15.48
N GLU A 51 13.61 7.42 15.85
CA GLU A 51 14.07 6.36 16.76
C GLU A 51 14.06 4.98 16.12
N ARG A 52 14.47 4.86 14.86
CA ARG A 52 14.50 3.57 14.15
C ARG A 52 15.76 2.77 14.51
N ALA A 53 15.58 1.45 14.74
CA ALA A 53 16.67 0.49 14.93
C ALA A 53 17.50 0.31 13.64
N GLU A 54 18.63 -0.40 13.74
CA GLU A 54 19.50 -0.65 12.58
C GLU A 54 18.82 -1.44 11.47
N LYS A 55 18.02 -2.47 11.84
CA LYS A 55 17.31 -3.30 10.85
C LYS A 55 16.20 -2.52 10.17
N LEU A 56 16.09 -2.71 8.86
CA LEU A 56 15.01 -2.15 8.06
C LEU A 56 13.72 -2.90 8.34
N ARG A 57 12.67 -2.18 8.74
CA ARG A 57 11.34 -2.75 9.03
C ARG A 57 10.52 -2.85 7.76
N VAL A 58 10.30 -4.07 7.31
CA VAL A 58 9.55 -4.36 6.08
C VAL A 58 8.21 -5.00 6.41
N LEU A 59 7.13 -4.31 6.07
CA LEU A 59 5.79 -4.87 6.14
C LEU A 59 5.38 -5.40 4.77
N VAL A 60 5.00 -6.67 4.71
CA VAL A 60 4.49 -7.30 3.49
C VAL A 60 3.01 -7.59 3.66
N VAL A 61 2.16 -7.06 2.77
CA VAL A 61 0.70 -7.20 2.86
C VAL A 61 0.16 -7.84 1.59
N GLY A 62 -0.31 -9.08 1.72
CA GLY A 62 -0.93 -9.83 0.62
C GLY A 62 -2.41 -9.51 0.40
N GLY A 63 -3.08 -8.89 1.40
CA GLY A 63 -4.54 -8.73 1.42
C GLY A 63 -5.27 -9.98 1.90
N SER A 64 -6.60 -9.93 2.00
CA SER A 64 -7.42 -11.01 2.60
C SER A 64 -7.24 -12.37 1.93
N GLN A 65 -7.02 -12.41 0.64
CA GLN A 65 -6.79 -13.63 -0.15
C GLN A 65 -5.29 -14.00 -0.22
N GLY A 66 -4.41 -13.18 0.36
CA GLY A 66 -2.98 -13.28 0.17
C GLY A 66 -2.51 -12.89 -1.23
N ALA A 67 -1.21 -12.68 -1.37
CA ALA A 67 -0.56 -12.45 -2.65
C ALA A 67 0.46 -13.56 -2.90
N ARG A 68 0.04 -14.63 -3.58
CA ARG A 68 0.88 -15.81 -3.81
C ARG A 68 2.27 -15.47 -4.35
N VAL A 69 2.35 -14.49 -5.26
CA VAL A 69 3.63 -14.04 -5.80
C VAL A 69 4.55 -13.46 -4.72
N LEU A 70 4.01 -12.69 -3.77
CA LEU A 70 4.77 -12.19 -2.63
C LEU A 70 5.16 -13.32 -1.68
N ASN A 71 4.22 -14.23 -1.37
CA ASN A 71 4.46 -15.38 -0.50
C ASN A 71 5.62 -16.26 -0.99
N HIS A 72 5.80 -16.38 -2.32
CA HIS A 72 6.89 -17.16 -2.92
C HIS A 72 8.18 -16.37 -3.17
N THR A 73 8.11 -15.04 -3.26
CA THR A 73 9.29 -14.20 -3.54
C THR A 73 10.01 -13.79 -2.26
N LEU A 74 9.26 -13.36 -1.22
CA LEU A 74 9.84 -12.81 0.01
C LEU A 74 10.75 -13.80 0.76
N PRO A 75 10.46 -15.10 0.86
CA PRO A 75 11.38 -16.05 1.50
C PRO A 75 12.77 -16.04 0.87
N LYS A 76 12.85 -15.91 -0.46
CA LYS A 76 14.12 -15.85 -1.20
C LYS A 76 14.87 -14.51 -1.00
N VAL A 77 14.14 -13.44 -0.75
CA VAL A 77 14.73 -12.13 -0.38
C VAL A 77 15.33 -12.20 1.02
N VAL A 78 14.58 -12.77 1.97
CA VAL A 78 15.02 -12.91 3.36
C VAL A 78 16.25 -13.80 3.47
N ALA A 79 16.31 -14.89 2.72
CA ALA A 79 17.51 -15.75 2.66
C ALA A 79 18.80 -14.98 2.32
N GLN A 80 18.70 -13.83 1.62
CA GLN A 80 19.85 -13.01 1.24
C GLN A 80 20.10 -11.82 2.18
N LEU A 81 19.11 -11.43 3.00
CA LEU A 81 19.13 -10.17 3.77
C LEU A 81 18.70 -10.34 5.24
N ALA A 82 18.57 -11.56 5.76
CA ALA A 82 17.97 -11.84 7.06
C ALA A 82 18.53 -10.95 8.21
N ASP A 83 19.83 -10.76 8.26
CA ASP A 83 20.48 -9.97 9.30
C ASP A 83 20.18 -8.47 9.24
N LYS A 84 19.69 -7.98 8.11
CA LYS A 84 19.43 -6.56 7.84
C LYS A 84 17.96 -6.17 7.93
N LEU A 85 17.06 -7.15 7.98
CA LEU A 85 15.63 -6.94 7.91
C LEU A 85 14.92 -7.36 9.20
N ASP A 86 13.89 -6.60 9.57
CA ASP A 86 12.85 -6.99 10.52
C ASP A 86 11.54 -7.05 9.71
N ILE A 87 10.90 -8.23 9.65
CA ILE A 87 9.84 -8.48 8.69
C ILE A 87 8.56 -8.92 9.38
N ARG A 88 7.46 -8.26 8.98
CA ARG A 88 6.09 -8.73 9.22
C ARG A 88 5.46 -9.08 7.87
N HIS A 89 5.00 -10.32 7.73
CA HIS A 89 4.40 -10.82 6.49
C HIS A 89 2.98 -11.31 6.73
N GLN A 90 2.00 -10.57 6.23
CA GLN A 90 0.61 -10.97 6.19
C GLN A 90 0.39 -11.76 4.90
N VAL A 91 0.15 -13.06 5.04
CA VAL A 91 0.19 -14.03 3.94
C VAL A 91 -1.19 -14.39 3.37
N GLY A 92 -2.27 -13.99 4.06
CA GLY A 92 -3.64 -14.33 3.69
C GLY A 92 -4.14 -15.64 4.31
N LYS A 93 -5.43 -15.86 4.19
CA LYS A 93 -6.14 -16.96 4.84
C LYS A 93 -5.57 -18.33 4.43
N GLY A 94 -5.23 -19.14 5.44
CA GLY A 94 -4.79 -20.53 5.28
C GLY A 94 -3.37 -20.70 4.73
N ALA A 95 -2.60 -19.60 4.51
CA ALA A 95 -1.29 -19.67 3.88
C ALA A 95 -0.11 -19.74 4.89
N VAL A 96 -0.36 -19.61 6.18
CA VAL A 96 0.73 -19.53 7.20
C VAL A 96 1.65 -20.75 7.15
N GLU A 97 1.10 -21.95 7.15
CA GLU A 97 1.91 -23.18 7.19
C GLU A 97 2.78 -23.32 5.93
N GLU A 98 2.19 -23.08 4.74
CA GLU A 98 2.93 -23.12 3.46
C GLU A 98 4.07 -22.10 3.46
N VAL A 99 3.78 -20.84 3.83
CA VAL A 99 4.75 -19.76 3.77
C VAL A 99 5.84 -19.94 4.84
N THR A 100 5.51 -20.44 6.03
CA THR A 100 6.51 -20.78 7.05
C THR A 100 7.50 -21.81 6.52
N LYS A 101 7.02 -22.85 5.81
CA LYS A 101 7.89 -23.83 5.16
C LYS A 101 8.79 -23.20 4.09
N LEU A 102 8.27 -22.23 3.33
CA LEU A 102 9.05 -21.51 2.31
C LEU A 102 10.17 -20.64 2.92
N TYR A 103 9.95 -20.07 4.11
CA TYR A 103 10.99 -19.34 4.84
C TYR A 103 12.06 -20.28 5.44
N GLY A 104 11.73 -21.55 5.72
CA GLY A 104 12.66 -22.52 6.28
C GLY A 104 13.27 -22.04 7.59
N GLU A 105 14.60 -22.10 7.70
CA GLU A 105 15.35 -21.68 8.90
C GLU A 105 15.16 -20.17 9.24
N ASN A 106 14.83 -19.35 8.25
CA ASN A 106 14.58 -17.93 8.48
C ASN A 106 13.18 -17.62 9.03
N SER A 107 12.30 -18.62 9.18
CA SER A 107 10.93 -18.42 9.64
C SER A 107 10.83 -17.81 11.05
N GLU A 108 11.79 -18.11 11.93
CA GLU A 108 11.85 -17.56 13.29
C GLU A 108 12.15 -16.05 13.34
N GLN A 109 12.72 -15.51 12.25
CA GLN A 109 13.06 -14.09 12.13
C GLN A 109 11.95 -13.26 11.46
N VAL A 110 10.85 -13.90 11.04
CA VAL A 110 9.75 -13.28 10.32
C VAL A 110 8.45 -13.46 11.10
N LYS A 111 7.76 -12.35 11.39
CA LYS A 111 6.41 -12.43 11.95
C LYS A 111 5.41 -12.75 10.83
N ILE A 112 5.04 -14.02 10.70
CA ILE A 112 4.08 -14.50 9.67
C ILE A 112 2.68 -14.54 10.28
N THR A 113 1.69 -13.91 9.63
CA THR A 113 0.29 -13.87 10.09
C THR A 113 -0.69 -14.01 8.94
N GLU A 114 -1.87 -14.61 9.18
CA GLU A 114 -2.95 -14.61 8.18
C GLU A 114 -3.52 -13.22 7.95
N PHE A 115 -3.77 -12.50 9.05
CA PHE A 115 -4.35 -11.17 9.10
C PHE A 115 -3.60 -10.28 10.07
N ILE A 116 -3.77 -8.99 9.90
CA ILE A 116 -3.30 -7.95 10.82
C ILE A 116 -4.54 -7.17 11.24
N ASP A 117 -4.88 -7.23 12.52
CA ASP A 117 -6.06 -6.56 13.07
C ASP A 117 -5.84 -5.04 13.15
N ASP A 118 -4.68 -4.64 13.65
CA ASP A 118 -4.27 -3.23 13.72
C ASP A 118 -3.35 -2.86 12.55
N MET A 119 -3.98 -2.54 11.41
CA MET A 119 -3.24 -2.08 10.22
C MET A 119 -2.61 -0.70 10.42
N ALA A 120 -3.19 0.14 11.29
CA ALA A 120 -2.63 1.46 11.58
C ALA A 120 -1.27 1.32 12.29
N GLU A 121 -1.20 0.47 13.32
CA GLU A 121 0.06 0.14 14.00
C GLU A 121 1.07 -0.48 13.02
N ALA A 122 0.63 -1.45 12.21
CA ALA A 122 1.51 -2.13 11.27
C ALA A 122 2.10 -1.18 10.22
N TYR A 123 1.30 -0.28 9.68
CA TYR A 123 1.78 0.75 8.76
C TYR A 123 2.75 1.73 9.45
N ALA A 124 2.42 2.17 10.67
CA ALA A 124 3.28 3.08 11.43
C ALA A 124 4.60 2.41 11.87
N TRP A 125 4.59 1.11 12.11
CA TRP A 125 5.78 0.32 12.43
C TRP A 125 6.74 0.20 11.25
N ALA A 126 6.24 0.10 10.03
CA ALA A 126 7.05 -0.15 8.84
C ALA A 126 7.93 1.05 8.45
N ASP A 127 9.10 0.76 7.90
CA ASP A 127 9.92 1.71 7.15
C ASP A 127 9.55 1.70 5.67
N VAL A 128 9.25 0.50 5.16
CA VAL A 128 8.77 0.29 3.78
C VAL A 128 7.71 -0.80 3.75
N ILE A 129 6.70 -0.61 2.92
CA ILE A 129 5.59 -1.55 2.74
C ILE A 129 5.68 -2.17 1.35
N ILE A 130 5.62 -3.50 1.27
CA ILE A 130 5.54 -4.24 0.00
C ILE A 130 4.15 -4.83 -0.11
N CYS A 131 3.34 -4.39 -1.07
CA CYS A 131 1.93 -4.80 -1.13
C CYS A 131 1.32 -4.69 -2.53
N ARG A 132 0.09 -5.18 -2.66
CA ARG A 132 -0.80 -4.85 -3.79
C ARG A 132 -1.22 -3.39 -3.72
N SER A 133 -1.66 -2.82 -4.85
CA SER A 133 -2.09 -1.43 -4.99
C SER A 133 -3.60 -1.29 -5.21
N GLY A 134 -4.38 -1.92 -4.34
CA GLY A 134 -5.81 -1.64 -4.25
C GLY A 134 -6.04 -0.17 -3.91
N ALA A 135 -7.16 0.40 -4.37
CA ALA A 135 -7.43 1.83 -4.18
C ALA A 135 -7.41 2.26 -2.70
N LEU A 136 -8.03 1.47 -1.81
CA LEU A 136 -7.99 1.74 -0.37
C LEU A 136 -6.57 1.66 0.18
N THR A 137 -5.81 0.61 -0.16
CA THR A 137 -4.44 0.43 0.32
C THR A 137 -3.54 1.61 -0.06
N VAL A 138 -3.66 2.12 -1.30
CA VAL A 138 -2.89 3.31 -1.75
C VAL A 138 -3.26 4.54 -0.92
N CYS A 139 -4.56 4.75 -0.64
CA CYS A 139 -5.03 5.86 0.18
C CYS A 139 -4.67 5.71 1.67
N GLU A 140 -4.68 4.49 2.22
CA GLU A 140 -4.24 4.21 3.58
C GLU A 140 -2.75 4.49 3.77
N ILE A 141 -1.91 4.07 2.81
CA ILE A 141 -0.46 4.35 2.80
C ILE A 141 -0.21 5.87 2.73
N ALA A 142 -0.98 6.60 1.91
CA ALA A 142 -0.93 8.06 1.89
C ALA A 142 -1.36 8.67 3.24
N ALA A 143 -2.46 8.19 3.82
CA ALA A 143 -2.99 8.70 5.09
C ALA A 143 -2.00 8.56 6.24
N VAL A 144 -1.32 7.42 6.36
CA VAL A 144 -0.26 7.19 7.35
C VAL A 144 1.02 7.95 6.96
N GLY A 145 1.30 8.14 5.69
CA GLY A 145 2.58 8.61 5.19
C GLY A 145 3.64 7.53 5.33
N ALA A 146 3.61 6.52 4.47
CA ALA A 146 4.58 5.44 4.47
C ALA A 146 5.20 5.25 3.08
N ALA A 147 6.47 4.84 3.03
CA ALA A 147 7.12 4.46 1.78
C ALA A 147 6.60 3.10 1.30
N ALA A 148 6.45 2.91 -0.01
CA ALA A 148 5.92 1.65 -0.54
C ALA A 148 6.66 1.14 -1.77
N ILE A 149 6.66 -0.19 -1.93
CA ILE A 149 6.90 -0.89 -3.19
C ILE A 149 5.59 -1.59 -3.55
N PHE A 150 4.90 -1.08 -4.55
CA PHE A 150 3.69 -1.69 -5.07
C PHE A 150 4.02 -2.82 -6.05
N VAL A 151 3.34 -3.95 -5.86
CA VAL A 151 3.32 -5.06 -6.81
C VAL A 151 1.88 -5.22 -7.30
N PRO A 152 1.46 -4.45 -8.32
CA PRO A 152 0.09 -4.47 -8.82
C PRO A 152 -0.36 -5.86 -9.24
N PHE A 153 -1.61 -6.22 -8.91
CA PHE A 153 -2.21 -7.42 -9.46
C PHE A 153 -2.35 -7.26 -10.98
N GLN A 154 -1.88 -8.27 -11.72
CA GLN A 154 -1.93 -8.25 -13.17
C GLN A 154 -3.35 -8.50 -13.65
N HIS A 155 -3.97 -7.47 -14.23
CA HIS A 155 -5.29 -7.52 -14.83
C HIS A 155 -5.32 -6.70 -16.13
N LYS A 156 -6.24 -7.03 -17.04
CA LYS A 156 -6.32 -6.39 -18.39
C LYS A 156 -6.52 -4.88 -18.33
N ASP A 157 -7.30 -4.39 -17.36
CA ASP A 157 -7.60 -2.96 -17.18
C ASP A 157 -6.47 -2.19 -16.48
N ARG A 158 -5.44 -2.89 -15.98
CA ARG A 158 -4.30 -2.31 -15.25
C ARG A 158 -4.70 -1.42 -14.07
N GLN A 159 -5.89 -1.64 -13.48
CA GLN A 159 -6.46 -0.78 -12.45
C GLN A 159 -5.49 -0.57 -11.27
N GLN A 160 -4.90 -1.65 -10.74
CA GLN A 160 -3.96 -1.53 -9.63
C GLN A 160 -2.67 -0.79 -10.02
N TYR A 161 -2.16 -0.98 -11.22
CA TYR A 161 -1.02 -0.22 -11.72
C TYR A 161 -1.32 1.29 -11.76
N LEU A 162 -2.48 1.67 -12.24
CA LEU A 162 -2.90 3.07 -12.30
C LEU A 162 -3.16 3.67 -10.91
N ASN A 163 -3.65 2.88 -9.94
CA ASN A 163 -3.73 3.31 -8.56
C ASN A 163 -2.34 3.56 -7.97
N ALA A 164 -1.38 2.64 -8.22
CA ALA A 164 0.00 2.76 -7.73
C ALA A 164 0.68 4.04 -8.24
N LYS A 165 0.40 4.46 -9.48
CA LYS A 165 0.94 5.69 -10.07
C LYS A 165 0.63 6.93 -9.23
N TYR A 166 -0.49 6.96 -8.51
CA TYR A 166 -0.85 8.10 -7.66
C TYR A 166 0.25 8.49 -6.66
N LEU A 167 0.92 7.50 -6.08
CA LEU A 167 2.06 7.73 -5.18
C LEU A 167 3.42 7.60 -5.88
N ALA A 168 3.51 6.79 -6.92
CA ALA A 168 4.78 6.60 -7.62
C ALA A 168 5.22 7.84 -8.42
N ASP A 169 4.28 8.53 -9.06
CA ASP A 169 4.55 9.72 -9.89
C ASP A 169 5.10 10.90 -9.05
N VAL A 170 4.77 10.96 -7.77
CA VAL A 170 5.35 11.95 -6.83
C VAL A 170 6.61 11.44 -6.12
N GLY A 171 7.05 10.23 -6.42
CA GLY A 171 8.23 9.62 -5.81
C GLY A 171 8.01 9.12 -4.38
N ALA A 172 6.76 8.88 -3.96
CA ALA A 172 6.41 8.30 -2.67
C ALA A 172 6.44 6.77 -2.68
N ALA A 173 6.43 6.15 -3.86
CA ALA A 173 6.44 4.69 -4.00
C ALA A 173 7.27 4.25 -5.21
N LYS A 174 7.61 2.95 -5.23
CA LYS A 174 8.13 2.24 -6.39
C LYS A 174 7.05 1.29 -6.91
N ILE A 175 7.06 1.00 -8.21
CA ILE A 175 6.20 -0.01 -8.83
C ILE A 175 7.09 -1.10 -9.42
N VAL A 176 6.78 -2.35 -9.08
CA VAL A 176 7.34 -3.54 -9.70
C VAL A 176 6.17 -4.33 -10.27
N GLU A 177 6.04 -4.39 -11.59
CA GLU A 177 4.95 -5.17 -12.19
C GLU A 177 5.12 -6.66 -11.86
N GLN A 178 4.02 -7.37 -11.66
CA GLN A 178 4.07 -8.77 -11.22
C GLN A 178 4.87 -9.66 -12.16
N ALA A 179 4.86 -9.36 -13.47
CA ALA A 179 5.61 -10.11 -14.48
C ALA A 179 7.14 -9.93 -14.32
N ASP A 180 7.56 -8.79 -13.78
CA ASP A 180 8.98 -8.44 -13.61
C ASP A 180 9.48 -8.73 -12.19
N LEU A 181 8.60 -9.16 -11.28
CA LEU A 181 8.94 -9.38 -9.89
C LEU A 181 9.92 -10.56 -9.74
N THR A 182 11.13 -10.26 -9.32
CA THR A 182 12.12 -11.26 -8.91
C THR A 182 12.67 -10.96 -7.52
N PRO A 183 13.24 -11.94 -6.81
CA PRO A 183 13.91 -11.69 -5.54
C PRO A 183 15.00 -10.63 -5.65
N GLU A 184 15.78 -10.65 -6.75
CA GLU A 184 16.91 -9.75 -6.99
C GLU A 184 16.49 -8.29 -7.09
N ILE A 185 15.34 -8.01 -7.71
CA ILE A 185 14.77 -6.66 -7.79
C ILE A 185 14.43 -6.13 -6.38
N LEU A 186 13.77 -6.94 -5.56
CA LEU A 186 13.45 -6.53 -4.18
C LEU A 186 14.71 -6.40 -3.33
N VAL A 187 15.64 -7.33 -3.44
CA VAL A 187 16.95 -7.26 -2.77
C VAL A 187 17.68 -5.97 -3.14
N ASN A 188 17.68 -5.61 -4.43
CA ASN A 188 18.31 -4.36 -4.88
C ASN A 188 17.65 -3.12 -4.28
N TYR A 189 16.31 -3.04 -4.25
CA TYR A 189 15.63 -1.92 -3.61
C TYR A 189 15.93 -1.86 -2.11
N LEU A 190 15.80 -2.98 -1.37
CA LEU A 190 15.97 -3.01 0.08
C LEU A 190 17.42 -2.73 0.50
N LYS A 191 18.43 -3.14 -0.30
CA LYS A 191 19.84 -2.81 -0.06
C LYS A 191 20.17 -1.34 -0.26
N ASN A 192 19.50 -0.69 -1.21
CA ASN A 192 19.79 0.69 -1.61
C ASN A 192 18.93 1.73 -0.90
N PHE A 193 17.88 1.31 -0.18
CA PHE A 193 17.12 2.24 0.63
C PHE A 193 17.92 2.73 1.84
N THR A 194 18.01 4.04 1.97
CA THR A 194 18.50 4.71 3.18
C THR A 194 17.31 5.21 4.00
N ARG A 195 17.54 5.45 5.29
CA ARG A 195 16.52 6.07 6.16
C ARG A 195 16.03 7.40 5.62
N GLU A 196 16.95 8.21 5.10
CA GLU A 196 16.64 9.50 4.51
C GLU A 196 15.74 9.34 3.27
N ASN A 197 16.07 8.43 2.35
CA ASN A 197 15.23 8.21 1.17
C ASN A 197 13.83 7.72 1.55
N LEU A 198 13.72 6.82 2.52
CA LEU A 198 12.43 6.30 2.98
C LEU A 198 11.61 7.37 3.70
N LEU A 199 12.25 8.23 4.50
CA LEU A 199 11.58 9.37 5.11
C LEU A 199 11.03 10.31 4.04
N GLN A 200 11.82 10.70 3.04
CA GLN A 200 11.37 11.54 1.94
C GLN A 200 10.19 10.92 1.16
N MET A 201 10.23 9.60 0.93
CA MET A 201 9.11 8.89 0.31
C MET A 201 7.85 8.94 1.19
N ALA A 202 8.00 8.73 2.49
CA ALA A 202 6.91 8.76 3.46
C ALA A 202 6.27 10.15 3.59
N GLU A 203 7.07 11.21 3.62
CA GLU A 203 6.61 12.61 3.62
C GLU A 203 5.82 12.95 2.35
N LYS A 204 6.32 12.52 1.18
CA LYS A 204 5.62 12.67 -0.10
C LYS A 204 4.29 11.91 -0.12
N ALA A 205 4.26 10.68 0.45
CA ALA A 205 3.02 9.94 0.59
C ALA A 205 2.02 10.70 1.48
N LYS A 206 2.47 11.23 2.62
CA LYS A 206 1.63 12.02 3.54
C LYS A 206 1.04 13.26 2.89
N ALA A 207 1.81 13.94 2.05
CA ALA A 207 1.35 15.12 1.31
C ALA A 207 0.23 14.79 0.30
N MET A 208 0.12 13.54 -0.14
CA MET A 208 -0.96 13.07 -1.03
C MET A 208 -2.22 12.61 -0.29
N SER A 209 -2.25 12.68 1.04
CA SER A 209 -3.40 12.24 1.83
C SER A 209 -4.60 13.16 1.67
N THR A 210 -5.80 12.58 1.79
CA THR A 210 -7.09 13.28 1.63
C THR A 210 -7.95 13.10 2.90
N PRO A 211 -7.64 13.78 4.01
CA PRO A 211 -8.25 13.52 5.32
C PRO A 211 -9.75 13.84 5.39
N LEU A 212 -10.27 14.72 4.53
CA LEU A 212 -11.67 15.15 4.52
C LEU A 212 -12.55 14.38 3.52
N SER A 213 -12.06 13.28 2.93
CA SER A 213 -12.78 12.52 1.89
C SER A 213 -14.18 12.07 2.35
N ALA A 214 -14.30 11.49 3.55
CA ALA A 214 -15.57 11.02 4.08
C ALA A 214 -16.56 12.17 4.33
N GLN A 215 -16.07 13.28 4.88
CA GLN A 215 -16.87 14.48 5.11
C GLN A 215 -17.37 15.04 3.77
N ARG A 216 -16.49 15.19 2.78
CA ARG A 216 -16.88 15.75 1.48
C ARG A 216 -17.92 14.88 0.76
N VAL A 217 -17.79 13.56 0.82
CA VAL A 217 -18.81 12.64 0.28
C VAL A 217 -20.15 12.85 0.99
N ALA A 218 -20.17 12.96 2.32
CA ALA A 218 -21.39 13.20 3.08
C ALA A 218 -22.05 14.54 2.72
N GLU A 219 -21.26 15.61 2.61
CA GLU A 219 -21.74 16.95 2.18
C GLU A 219 -22.43 16.87 0.81
N VAL A 220 -21.79 16.24 -0.18
CA VAL A 220 -22.37 16.10 -1.53
C VAL A 220 -23.68 15.30 -1.50
N ILE A 221 -23.78 14.26 -0.67
CA ILE A 221 -25.03 13.51 -0.51
C ILE A 221 -26.11 14.41 0.06
N ILE A 222 -25.85 15.17 1.12
CA ILE A 222 -26.79 16.09 1.76
C ILE A 222 -27.24 17.18 0.78
N GLU A 223 -26.31 17.80 0.05
CA GLU A 223 -26.57 18.84 -0.94
C GLU A 223 -27.53 18.39 -2.06
N ASN A 224 -27.58 17.09 -2.36
CA ASN A 224 -28.36 16.52 -3.47
C ASN A 224 -29.53 15.62 -3.01
N SER A 225 -29.84 15.62 -1.69
CA SER A 225 -30.94 14.81 -1.12
C SER A 225 -32.27 15.58 -0.95
N ASN A 226 -32.33 16.83 -1.43
CA ASN A 226 -33.52 17.70 -1.35
C ASN A 226 -34.30 17.71 -2.68
#